data_0dc96e606feb92f049a431f3f576205e
#
_entry.id   0dc96e606feb92f049a431f3f576205e
#
_cell.length_a   1.000
_cell.length_b   1.000
_cell.length_c   1.000
_cell.angle_alpha   90.00
_cell.angle_beta   90.00
_cell.angle_gamma   90.00
#
_symmetry.space_group_name_H-M   'P 1'
#
loop_
_entity.id
_entity.type
_entity.pdbx_description
1 polymer ?
#
loop_
_entity_poly.entity_id
_entity_poly.type
_entity_poly.pdbx_seq_one_letter_code
_entity_poly.pdbx_strand_id
1 'polypeptide(L)'
;DSMLAQGGVCVLKDVNDFKCYFEDTMKAGHWENDPDSVRVMIESSQEVIGTLIDLGVDFDTDKDGKYDYTREGAHRRNRILHHKDETGKEITDTLLDIAKKKENITIVPKTTMIDFIEKDNVCQGIVCEDEYGEMGSILARDIILATGGLGGLFLNSTNYPHITGDSFALAIKHGVELKDINYIQIHPTTLYSKKKGRRFLISESVRGEGAILLNENGERFTDELQ
;
A
#
# COMPACT_ATOMS: atom_id res chain seq x y z
N ASP A 1 -1.59 4.31 -4.33
CA ASP A 1 -2.98 4.28 -3.87
C ASP A 1 -3.14 4.09 -2.35
N SER A 2 -2.15 4.51 -1.57
CA SER A 2 -2.17 4.38 -0.10
C SER A 2 -3.44 4.94 0.55
N MET A 3 -3.92 6.08 0.05
CA MET A 3 -5.18 6.70 0.51
C MET A 3 -6.42 5.81 0.33
N LEU A 4 -6.38 4.83 -0.57
CA LEU A 4 -7.50 3.93 -0.84
C LEU A 4 -7.43 2.63 -0.05
N ALA A 5 -6.37 2.42 0.73
CA ALA A 5 -6.21 1.21 1.51
C ALA A 5 -7.27 1.15 2.62
N GLN A 6 -8.09 0.12 2.55
CA GLN A 6 -9.05 -0.28 3.57
C GLN A 6 -8.36 -1.21 4.58
N GLY A 7 -9.10 -1.73 5.53
CA GLY A 7 -8.55 -2.60 6.56
C GLY A 7 -7.60 -1.85 7.49
N GLY A 8 -6.45 -2.44 7.79
CA GLY A 8 -5.54 -1.83 8.74
C GLY A 8 -4.07 -2.18 8.54
N VAL A 9 -3.26 -1.86 9.53
CA VAL A 9 -1.83 -2.11 9.55
C VAL A 9 -1.47 -3.07 10.69
N CYS A 10 -0.68 -4.09 10.36
CA CYS A 10 -0.24 -5.08 11.34
C CYS A 10 0.87 -4.53 12.22
N VAL A 11 0.81 -4.85 13.51
CA VAL A 11 1.84 -4.49 14.49
C VAL A 11 2.14 -5.66 15.42
N LEU A 12 3.38 -5.82 15.80
CA LEU A 12 3.79 -6.77 16.83
C LEU A 12 3.28 -6.30 18.19
N LYS A 13 2.25 -6.94 18.73
CA LYS A 13 1.67 -6.54 20.03
C LYS A 13 2.60 -6.79 21.21
N ASP A 14 3.22 -7.96 21.22
CA ASP A 14 4.16 -8.39 22.25
C ASP A 14 5.12 -9.47 21.70
N VAL A 15 6.19 -9.75 22.42
CA VAL A 15 7.22 -10.71 22.00
C VAL A 15 6.68 -12.13 21.78
N ASN A 16 5.58 -12.51 22.43
CA ASN A 16 4.99 -13.85 22.28
C ASN A 16 4.20 -13.98 20.97
N ASP A 17 3.87 -12.85 20.32
CA ASP A 17 3.18 -12.87 19.04
C ASP A 17 4.15 -12.99 17.86
N PHE A 18 5.45 -12.74 18.04
CA PHE A 18 6.43 -12.74 16.95
C PHE A 18 6.38 -14.03 16.12
N LYS A 19 6.48 -15.17 16.78
CA LYS A 19 6.48 -16.47 16.07
C LYS A 19 5.20 -16.68 15.27
N CYS A 20 4.05 -16.36 15.85
CA CYS A 20 2.75 -16.50 15.19
C CYS A 20 2.63 -15.54 14.01
N TYR A 21 3.06 -14.30 14.17
CA TYR A 21 3.02 -13.30 13.11
C TYR A 21 3.96 -13.69 11.95
N PHE A 22 5.18 -14.13 12.27
CA PHE A 22 6.14 -14.60 11.27
C PHE A 22 5.59 -15.78 10.46
N GLU A 23 5.08 -16.81 11.14
CA GLU A 23 4.49 -17.98 10.49
C GLU A 23 3.28 -17.63 9.62
N ASP A 24 2.38 -16.75 10.10
CA ASP A 24 1.21 -16.29 9.35
C ASP A 24 1.64 -15.59 8.06
N THR A 25 2.64 -14.70 8.14
CA THR A 25 3.17 -13.98 6.98
C THR A 25 3.85 -14.90 5.98
N MET A 26 4.71 -15.81 6.46
CA MET A 26 5.39 -16.78 5.60
C MET A 26 4.39 -17.72 4.90
N LYS A 27 3.38 -18.20 5.63
CA LYS A 27 2.33 -19.05 5.08
C LYS A 27 1.49 -18.31 4.03
N ALA A 28 1.11 -17.06 4.28
CA ALA A 28 0.34 -16.24 3.34
C ALA A 28 1.10 -16.01 2.02
N GLY A 29 2.42 -15.90 2.08
CA GLY A 29 3.29 -15.81 0.91
C GLY A 29 3.77 -17.16 0.37
N HIS A 30 3.11 -18.27 0.73
CA HIS A 30 3.46 -19.62 0.29
C HIS A 30 4.94 -20.01 0.55
N TRP A 31 5.56 -19.39 1.56
CA TRP A 31 6.97 -19.58 1.93
C TRP A 31 7.97 -19.07 0.86
N GLU A 32 7.52 -18.28 -0.08
CA GLU A 32 8.37 -17.61 -1.07
C GLU A 32 8.96 -16.28 -0.56
N ASN A 33 8.45 -15.77 0.57
CA ASN A 33 8.97 -14.56 1.21
C ASN A 33 10.43 -14.71 1.60
N ASP A 34 11.18 -13.62 1.54
CA ASP A 34 12.48 -13.51 2.18
C ASP A 34 12.31 -13.47 3.71
N PRO A 35 12.83 -14.46 4.46
CA PRO A 35 12.60 -14.55 5.90
C PRO A 35 13.22 -13.38 6.70
N ASP A 36 14.34 -12.82 6.23
CA ASP A 36 15.01 -11.72 6.91
C ASP A 36 14.23 -10.43 6.72
N SER A 37 13.71 -10.19 5.53
CA SER A 37 12.81 -9.06 5.27
C SER A 37 11.52 -9.13 6.10
N VAL A 38 10.93 -10.32 6.24
CA VAL A 38 9.76 -10.53 7.11
C VAL A 38 10.10 -10.26 8.58
N ARG A 39 11.27 -10.70 9.04
CA ARG A 39 11.74 -10.42 10.40
C ARG A 39 11.87 -8.92 10.65
N VAL A 40 12.57 -8.19 9.77
CA VAL A 40 12.76 -6.74 9.86
C VAL A 40 11.41 -6.02 9.90
N MET A 41 10.48 -6.38 9.02
CA MET A 41 9.13 -5.81 8.99
C MET A 41 8.42 -5.98 10.35
N ILE A 42 8.46 -7.18 10.93
CA ILE A 42 7.77 -7.45 12.19
C ILE A 42 8.43 -6.72 13.36
N GLU A 43 9.76 -6.79 13.47
CA GLU A 43 10.50 -6.18 14.58
C GLU A 43 10.42 -4.66 14.59
N SER A 44 10.42 -4.02 13.41
CA SER A 44 10.29 -2.56 13.29
C SER A 44 8.86 -2.05 13.43
N SER A 45 7.84 -2.92 13.37
CA SER A 45 6.44 -2.50 13.31
C SER A 45 5.99 -1.66 14.51
N GLN A 46 6.48 -1.94 15.71
CA GLN A 46 6.14 -1.18 16.92
C GLN A 46 6.67 0.25 16.87
N GLU A 47 7.92 0.43 16.43
CA GLU A 47 8.54 1.74 16.28
C GLU A 47 7.84 2.56 15.21
N VAL A 48 7.56 1.96 14.05
CA VAL A 48 6.86 2.62 12.94
C VAL A 48 5.46 3.06 13.36
N ILE A 49 4.69 2.19 14.00
CA ILE A 49 3.33 2.55 14.47
C ILE A 49 3.40 3.60 15.56
N GLY A 50 4.34 3.49 16.51
CA GLY A 50 4.57 4.53 17.52
C GLY A 50 4.84 5.89 16.88
N THR A 51 5.68 5.93 15.85
CA THR A 51 5.97 7.16 15.09
C THR A 51 4.72 7.73 14.42
N LEU A 52 3.86 6.90 13.82
CA LEU A 52 2.60 7.35 13.22
C LEU A 52 1.65 7.96 14.25
N ILE A 53 1.54 7.34 15.41
CA ILE A 53 0.74 7.83 16.54
C ILE A 53 1.29 9.18 17.05
N ASP A 54 2.59 9.29 17.25
CA ASP A 54 3.26 10.53 17.67
C ASP A 54 3.08 11.68 16.67
N LEU A 55 2.96 11.33 15.38
CA LEU A 55 2.63 12.27 14.30
C LEU A 55 1.13 12.63 14.25
N GLY A 56 0.29 11.97 15.04
CA GLY A 56 -1.13 12.29 15.16
C GLY A 56 -2.06 11.44 14.31
N VAL A 57 -1.60 10.30 13.78
CA VAL A 57 -2.50 9.32 13.15
C VAL A 57 -3.43 8.75 14.20
N ASP A 58 -4.74 8.82 13.93
CA ASP A 58 -5.80 8.38 14.83
C ASP A 58 -6.21 6.94 14.50
N PHE A 59 -5.83 6.00 15.36
CA PHE A 59 -6.31 4.62 15.29
C PHE A 59 -7.49 4.42 16.25
N ASP A 60 -8.44 3.60 15.82
CA ASP A 60 -9.64 3.30 16.61
C ASP A 60 -9.28 2.71 17.99
N THR A 61 -10.05 3.12 18.99
CA THR A 61 -9.90 2.66 20.36
C THR A 61 -11.19 2.03 20.87
N ASP A 62 -11.06 1.11 21.81
CA ASP A 62 -12.20 0.53 22.52
C ASP A 62 -12.81 1.54 23.51
N LYS A 63 -13.89 1.12 24.19
CA LYS A 63 -14.58 1.94 25.19
C LYS A 63 -13.73 2.32 26.42
N ASP A 64 -12.61 1.62 26.62
CA ASP A 64 -11.67 1.87 27.71
C ASP A 64 -10.49 2.75 27.25
N GLY A 65 -10.50 3.23 25.99
CA GLY A 65 -9.47 4.07 25.39
C GLY A 65 -8.19 3.31 25.01
N LYS A 66 -8.25 1.98 24.93
CA LYS A 66 -7.14 1.16 24.44
C LYS A 66 -7.32 0.91 22.95
N TYR A 67 -6.21 0.79 22.21
CA TYR A 67 -6.27 0.48 20.76
C TYR A 67 -7.08 -0.77 20.49
N ASP A 68 -8.02 -0.64 19.58
CA ASP A 68 -8.85 -1.74 19.11
C ASP A 68 -8.10 -2.53 18.04
N TYR A 69 -7.75 -3.77 18.36
CA TYR A 69 -7.05 -4.65 17.46
C TYR A 69 -8.00 -5.63 16.82
N THR A 70 -8.05 -5.60 15.50
CA THR A 70 -8.83 -6.55 14.71
C THR A 70 -7.95 -7.63 14.09
N ARG A 71 -8.60 -8.54 13.40
CA ARG A 71 -7.99 -9.63 12.64
C ARG A 71 -8.62 -9.70 11.25
N GLU A 72 -7.78 -9.81 10.25
CA GLU A 72 -8.17 -10.09 8.86
C GLU A 72 -7.75 -11.50 8.45
N GLY A 73 -8.07 -11.87 7.21
CA GLY A 73 -7.70 -13.15 6.64
C GLY A 73 -6.22 -13.48 6.80
N ALA A 74 -5.88 -14.75 6.93
CA ALA A 74 -4.53 -15.28 7.19
C ALA A 74 -3.92 -14.96 8.56
N HIS A 75 -4.53 -14.13 9.39
CA HIS A 75 -4.03 -13.87 10.75
C HIS A 75 -4.71 -14.74 11.80
N ARG A 76 -3.92 -15.40 12.63
CA ARG A 76 -4.41 -16.20 13.78
C ARG A 76 -4.69 -15.37 15.03
N ARG A 77 -4.17 -14.14 15.11
CA ARG A 77 -4.31 -13.23 16.26
C ARG A 77 -4.73 -11.84 15.85
N ASN A 78 -5.39 -11.12 16.75
CA ASN A 78 -5.72 -9.71 16.56
C ASN A 78 -4.44 -8.88 16.74
N ARG A 79 -3.93 -8.31 15.66
CA ARG A 79 -2.71 -7.48 15.62
C ARG A 79 -2.82 -6.31 14.64
N ILE A 80 -3.99 -6.07 14.10
CA ILE A 80 -4.23 -5.06 13.07
C ILE A 80 -4.85 -3.84 13.73
N LEU A 81 -4.16 -2.71 13.64
CA LEU A 81 -4.69 -1.40 13.97
C LEU A 81 -5.39 -0.81 12.75
N HIS A 82 -6.49 -0.13 12.97
CA HIS A 82 -7.31 0.44 11.90
C HIS A 82 -7.91 1.79 12.31
N HIS A 83 -8.35 2.55 11.33
CA HIS A 83 -9.25 3.69 11.50
C HIS A 83 -10.48 3.44 10.64
N LYS A 84 -11.54 2.92 11.23
CA LYS A 84 -12.74 2.47 10.51
C LYS A 84 -12.36 1.54 9.34
N ASP A 85 -12.84 1.81 8.12
CA ASP A 85 -12.44 1.16 6.86
C ASP A 85 -11.67 2.13 5.94
N GLU A 86 -10.99 3.13 6.53
CA GLU A 86 -10.31 4.23 5.83
C GLU A 86 -8.88 4.46 6.36
N THR A 87 -8.24 3.42 6.86
CA THR A 87 -6.92 3.51 7.52
C THR A 87 -5.85 4.16 6.63
N GLY A 88 -5.83 3.81 5.34
CA GLY A 88 -4.90 4.41 4.39
C GLY A 88 -5.12 5.90 4.19
N LYS A 89 -6.40 6.33 4.21
CA LYS A 89 -6.76 7.75 4.11
C LYS A 89 -6.30 8.51 5.35
N GLU A 90 -6.58 8.00 6.54
CA GLU A 90 -6.17 8.62 7.80
C GLU A 90 -4.65 8.84 7.85
N ILE A 91 -3.86 7.80 7.57
CA ILE A 91 -2.40 7.89 7.55
C ILE A 91 -1.92 8.91 6.50
N THR A 92 -2.46 8.83 5.28
CA THR A 92 -2.01 9.67 4.16
C THR A 92 -2.35 11.14 4.40
N ASP A 93 -3.56 11.45 4.85
CA ASP A 93 -3.99 12.83 5.11
C ASP A 93 -3.19 13.45 6.25
N THR A 94 -3.01 12.73 7.35
CA THR A 94 -2.22 13.19 8.51
C THR A 94 -0.78 13.50 8.11
N LEU A 95 -0.10 12.58 7.42
CA LEU A 95 1.29 12.79 6.99
C LEU A 95 1.42 13.92 5.96
N LEU A 96 0.47 14.03 5.02
CA LEU A 96 0.46 15.10 4.03
C LEU A 96 0.24 16.48 4.69
N ASP A 97 -0.64 16.56 5.66
CA ASP A 97 -0.89 17.83 6.38
C ASP A 97 0.31 18.25 7.24
N ILE A 98 1.06 17.30 7.77
CA ILE A 98 2.33 17.59 8.44
C ILE A 98 3.35 18.10 7.42
N ALA A 99 3.51 17.40 6.29
CA ALA A 99 4.46 17.78 5.25
C ALA A 99 4.19 19.21 4.73
N LYS A 100 2.93 19.59 4.50
CA LYS A 100 2.53 20.93 4.08
C LYS A 100 2.92 22.04 5.07
N LYS A 101 3.05 21.72 6.35
CA LYS A 101 3.43 22.67 7.42
C LYS A 101 4.94 22.83 7.59
N LYS A 102 5.75 21.98 6.93
CA LYS A 102 7.21 22.01 7.05
C LYS A 102 7.81 22.95 6.01
N GLU A 103 8.55 23.97 6.47
CA GLU A 103 9.19 24.97 5.61
C GLU A 103 10.27 24.37 4.68
N ASN A 104 10.86 23.25 5.07
CA ASN A 104 11.90 22.58 4.30
C ASN A 104 11.35 21.52 3.33
N ILE A 105 10.03 21.41 3.18
CA ILE A 105 9.39 20.48 2.23
C ILE A 105 8.65 21.30 1.17
N THR A 106 9.00 21.08 -0.09
CA THR A 106 8.29 21.63 -1.23
C THR A 106 7.47 20.55 -1.91
N ILE A 107 6.16 20.70 -1.93
CA ILE A 107 5.24 19.79 -2.64
C ILE A 107 4.95 20.41 -4.01
N VAL A 108 5.23 19.65 -5.07
CA VAL A 108 4.99 20.05 -6.46
C VAL A 108 3.90 19.17 -7.06
N PRO A 109 2.63 19.55 -6.93
CA PRO A 109 1.52 18.76 -7.44
C PRO A 109 1.41 18.84 -8.96
N LYS A 110 0.70 17.88 -9.58
CA LYS A 110 0.41 17.84 -11.02
C LYS A 110 1.66 17.90 -11.89
N THR A 111 2.73 17.32 -11.40
CA THR A 111 4.02 17.25 -12.10
C THR A 111 4.39 15.79 -12.28
N THR A 112 4.63 15.39 -13.51
CA THR A 112 4.95 14.02 -13.88
C THR A 112 6.45 13.89 -14.12
N MET A 113 7.08 12.90 -13.50
CA MET A 113 8.45 12.53 -13.82
C MET A 113 8.50 11.85 -15.20
N ILE A 114 9.31 12.38 -16.10
CA ILE A 114 9.46 11.90 -17.47
C ILE A 114 10.72 11.06 -17.64
N ASP A 115 11.80 11.43 -16.96
CA ASP A 115 13.07 10.72 -17.05
C ASP A 115 14.00 11.04 -15.89
N PHE A 116 15.10 10.27 -15.78
CA PHE A 116 16.22 10.61 -14.91
C PHE A 116 17.20 11.55 -15.63
N ILE A 117 17.89 12.38 -14.86
CA ILE A 117 19.09 13.08 -15.28
C ILE A 117 20.27 12.26 -14.79
N GLU A 118 20.99 11.66 -15.72
CA GLU A 118 22.12 10.79 -15.44
C GLU A 118 23.40 11.36 -16.02
N LYS A 119 24.48 11.27 -15.28
CA LYS A 119 25.83 11.55 -15.74
C LYS A 119 26.81 10.59 -15.09
N ASP A 120 27.64 9.97 -15.90
CA ASP A 120 28.68 9.04 -15.44
C ASP A 120 28.13 7.89 -14.56
N ASN A 121 26.96 7.35 -14.93
CA ASN A 121 26.20 6.31 -14.21
C ASN A 121 25.76 6.75 -12.79
N VAL A 122 25.59 8.04 -12.58
CA VAL A 122 25.09 8.62 -11.32
C VAL A 122 23.83 9.43 -11.61
N CYS A 123 22.74 9.11 -10.91
CA CYS A 123 21.51 9.89 -10.98
C CYS A 123 21.73 11.25 -10.29
N GLN A 124 21.46 12.33 -11.00
CA GLN A 124 21.66 13.71 -10.53
C GLN A 124 20.35 14.49 -10.38
N GLY A 125 19.24 13.91 -10.81
CA GLY A 125 17.96 14.58 -10.81
C GLY A 125 16.93 13.90 -11.68
N ILE A 126 15.83 14.60 -11.91
CA ILE A 126 14.74 14.16 -12.77
C ILE A 126 14.38 15.24 -13.79
N VAL A 127 13.92 14.80 -14.95
CA VAL A 127 13.17 15.62 -15.91
C VAL A 127 11.69 15.44 -15.57
N CYS A 128 10.96 16.52 -15.54
CA CYS A 128 9.53 16.52 -15.24
C CYS A 128 8.75 17.40 -16.21
N GLU A 129 7.46 17.12 -16.32
CA GLU A 129 6.48 17.86 -17.09
C GLU A 129 5.34 18.29 -16.17
N ASP A 130 4.93 19.54 -16.26
CA ASP A 130 3.81 20.08 -15.50
C ASP A 130 2.45 19.85 -16.20
N GLU A 131 1.37 20.33 -15.59
CA GLU A 131 0.01 20.21 -16.13
C GLU A 131 -0.23 21.00 -17.43
N TYR A 132 0.67 21.87 -17.81
CA TYR A 132 0.61 22.66 -19.05
C TYR A 132 1.49 22.08 -20.17
N GLY A 133 2.21 21.00 -19.89
CA GLY A 133 3.16 20.38 -20.83
C GLY A 133 4.52 21.08 -20.84
N GLU A 134 4.81 21.95 -19.89
CA GLU A 134 6.12 22.58 -19.79
C GLU A 134 7.12 21.65 -19.12
N MET A 135 8.27 21.50 -19.80
CA MET A 135 9.36 20.62 -19.33
C MET A 135 10.25 21.38 -18.35
N GLY A 136 10.57 20.70 -17.25
CA GLY A 136 11.48 21.19 -16.22
C GLY A 136 12.47 20.14 -15.75
N SER A 137 13.36 20.53 -14.86
CA SER A 137 14.28 19.61 -14.20
C SER A 137 14.38 19.94 -12.70
N ILE A 138 14.50 18.89 -11.90
CA ILE A 138 14.76 18.99 -10.47
C ILE A 138 16.06 18.23 -10.19
N LEU A 139 17.08 18.96 -9.75
CA LEU A 139 18.36 18.36 -9.38
C LEU A 139 18.31 17.98 -7.88
N ALA A 140 18.80 16.80 -7.58
CA ALA A 140 18.89 16.32 -6.21
C ALA A 140 20.06 15.34 -6.07
N ARG A 141 20.66 15.29 -4.89
CA ARG A 141 21.71 14.33 -4.58
C ARG A 141 21.14 12.92 -4.41
N ASP A 142 19.98 12.82 -3.80
CA ASP A 142 19.31 11.55 -3.51
C ASP A 142 17.88 11.63 -4.06
N ILE A 143 17.43 10.57 -4.74
CA ILE A 143 16.10 10.47 -5.30
C ILE A 143 15.42 9.20 -4.80
N ILE A 144 14.25 9.36 -4.20
CA ILE A 144 13.43 8.25 -3.73
C ILE A 144 12.24 8.07 -4.67
N LEU A 145 12.16 6.91 -5.31
CA LEU A 145 11.01 6.54 -6.13
C LEU A 145 9.93 5.90 -5.26
N ALA A 146 8.81 6.60 -5.10
CA ALA A 146 7.64 6.10 -4.38
C ALA A 146 6.38 6.17 -5.27
N THR A 147 6.51 5.77 -6.53
CA THR A 147 5.56 6.00 -7.63
C THR A 147 4.42 4.97 -7.67
N GLY A 148 4.39 4.03 -6.75
CA GLY A 148 3.39 2.96 -6.73
C GLY A 148 3.68 1.87 -7.77
N GLY A 149 2.69 1.03 -8.00
CA GLY A 149 2.78 -0.12 -8.88
C GLY A 149 2.25 0.14 -10.30
N LEU A 150 1.65 -0.89 -10.89
CA LEU A 150 1.19 -0.88 -12.28
C LEU A 150 -0.30 -1.29 -12.45
N GLY A 151 -1.07 -1.22 -11.37
CA GLY A 151 -2.47 -1.66 -11.36
C GLY A 151 -3.37 -0.92 -12.35
N GLY A 152 -3.02 0.31 -12.74
CA GLY A 152 -3.75 1.10 -13.73
C GLY A 152 -3.70 0.55 -15.17
N LEU A 153 -2.76 -0.37 -15.46
CA LEU A 153 -2.68 -1.05 -16.78
C LEU A 153 -3.81 -2.07 -17.00
N PHE A 154 -4.46 -2.53 -15.92
CA PHE A 154 -5.49 -3.56 -16.02
C PHE A 154 -6.87 -2.93 -16.23
N LEU A 155 -7.66 -3.54 -17.13
CA LEU A 155 -9.01 -3.10 -17.47
C LEU A 155 -9.94 -3.06 -16.23
N ASN A 156 -9.82 -4.04 -15.36
CA ASN A 156 -10.57 -4.13 -14.11
C ASN A 156 -9.61 -3.98 -12.93
N SER A 157 -9.45 -2.76 -12.46
CA SER A 157 -8.52 -2.45 -11.39
C SER A 157 -9.19 -1.62 -10.30
N THR A 158 -8.78 -1.82 -9.06
CA THR A 158 -9.14 -0.98 -7.91
C THR A 158 -8.19 0.21 -7.73
N ASN A 159 -7.10 0.26 -8.51
CA ASN A 159 -6.15 1.37 -8.51
C ASN A 159 -6.64 2.54 -9.37
N TYR A 160 -6.07 3.70 -9.17
CA TYR A 160 -6.26 4.82 -10.08
C TYR A 160 -5.64 4.53 -11.45
N PRO A 161 -6.27 5.00 -12.55
CA PRO A 161 -5.78 4.72 -13.91
C PRO A 161 -4.40 5.26 -14.23
N HIS A 162 -3.91 6.26 -13.48
CA HIS A 162 -2.59 6.85 -13.67
C HIS A 162 -1.44 6.06 -13.01
N ILE A 163 -1.74 4.99 -12.28
CA ILE A 163 -0.73 4.12 -11.67
C ILE A 163 -0.31 3.06 -12.70
N THR A 164 0.54 3.44 -13.62
CA THR A 164 0.87 2.68 -14.84
C THR A 164 2.28 2.06 -14.84
N GLY A 165 3.00 2.17 -13.72
CA GLY A 165 4.32 1.55 -13.58
C GLY A 165 5.42 2.28 -14.35
N ASP A 166 5.28 3.58 -14.58
CA ASP A 166 6.21 4.38 -15.40
C ASP A 166 7.65 4.30 -14.87
N SER A 167 7.84 4.26 -13.56
CA SER A 167 9.16 4.08 -12.96
C SER A 167 9.82 2.76 -13.32
N PHE A 168 9.06 1.70 -13.56
CA PHE A 168 9.62 0.43 -14.01
C PHE A 168 10.16 0.56 -15.45
N ALA A 169 9.43 1.26 -16.32
CA ALA A 169 9.90 1.54 -17.67
C ALA A 169 11.16 2.39 -17.68
N LEU A 170 11.22 3.43 -16.84
CA LEU A 170 12.40 4.26 -16.66
C LEU A 170 13.58 3.49 -16.09
N ALA A 171 13.35 2.64 -15.08
CA ALA A 171 14.37 1.78 -14.51
C ALA A 171 15.00 0.87 -15.58
N ILE A 172 14.18 0.21 -16.41
CA ILE A 172 14.67 -0.62 -17.54
C ILE A 172 15.47 0.22 -18.53
N LYS A 173 14.98 1.41 -18.90
CA LYS A 173 15.64 2.32 -19.82
C LYS A 173 17.05 2.68 -19.37
N HIS A 174 17.26 2.84 -18.07
CA HIS A 174 18.54 3.19 -17.45
C HIS A 174 19.34 1.97 -16.94
N GLY A 175 18.97 0.75 -17.37
CA GLY A 175 19.72 -0.45 -17.05
C GLY A 175 19.60 -0.90 -15.56
N VAL A 176 18.62 -0.42 -14.84
CA VAL A 176 18.36 -0.85 -13.47
C VAL A 176 17.63 -2.20 -13.50
N GLU A 177 18.14 -3.16 -12.73
CA GLU A 177 17.54 -4.47 -12.62
C GLU A 177 16.21 -4.43 -11.86
N LEU A 178 15.20 -5.12 -12.39
CA LEU A 178 13.91 -5.28 -11.75
C LEU A 178 13.77 -6.70 -11.19
N LYS A 179 13.20 -6.82 -10.00
CA LYS A 179 12.94 -8.09 -9.33
C LYS A 179 11.44 -8.25 -9.05
N ASP A 180 10.93 -9.47 -9.24
CA ASP A 180 9.59 -9.90 -8.84
C ASP A 180 8.43 -9.07 -9.43
N ILE A 181 8.61 -8.50 -10.63
CA ILE A 181 7.62 -7.67 -11.31
C ILE A 181 6.37 -8.43 -11.78
N ASN A 182 6.40 -9.75 -11.72
CA ASN A 182 5.28 -10.65 -12.01
C ASN A 182 4.30 -10.79 -10.84
N TYR A 183 4.63 -10.33 -9.64
CA TYR A 183 3.74 -10.39 -8.49
C TYR A 183 2.65 -9.31 -8.57
N ILE A 184 1.49 -9.72 -9.05
CA ILE A 184 0.29 -8.88 -9.13
C ILE A 184 -0.74 -9.43 -8.16
N GLN A 185 -1.14 -8.63 -7.16
CA GLN A 185 -2.20 -9.02 -6.26
C GLN A 185 -3.57 -8.87 -6.92
N ILE A 186 -4.32 -9.97 -6.96
CA ILE A 186 -5.71 -9.97 -7.43
C ILE A 186 -6.63 -9.94 -6.21
N HIS A 187 -7.35 -8.83 -6.01
CA HIS A 187 -8.33 -8.75 -4.94
C HIS A 187 -9.56 -9.58 -5.30
N PRO A 188 -10.03 -10.48 -4.43
CA PRO A 188 -11.09 -11.45 -4.79
C PRO A 188 -12.48 -10.84 -4.90
N THR A 189 -12.72 -9.66 -4.31
CA THR A 189 -14.06 -9.06 -4.27
C THR A 189 -14.04 -7.60 -4.71
N THR A 190 -14.58 -7.33 -5.89
CA THR A 190 -14.82 -5.99 -6.41
C THR A 190 -16.20 -5.87 -7.00
N LEU A 191 -16.79 -4.68 -6.91
CA LEU A 191 -18.08 -4.42 -7.52
C LEU A 191 -17.93 -4.37 -9.04
N TYR A 192 -18.64 -5.24 -9.76
CA TYR A 192 -18.71 -5.17 -11.21
C TYR A 192 -19.44 -3.90 -11.67
N SER A 193 -18.90 -3.21 -12.65
CA SER A 193 -19.52 -2.04 -13.26
C SER A 193 -19.17 -1.97 -14.75
N LYS A 194 -20.15 -1.60 -15.57
CA LYS A 194 -19.95 -1.26 -16.99
C LYS A 194 -19.30 0.10 -17.20
N LYS A 195 -19.25 0.95 -16.15
CA LYS A 195 -18.60 2.26 -16.22
C LYS A 195 -17.07 2.07 -16.32
N LYS A 196 -16.44 2.89 -17.14
CA LYS A 196 -14.98 2.95 -17.22
C LYS A 196 -14.39 3.53 -15.93
N GLY A 197 -13.14 3.19 -15.65
CA GLY A 197 -12.40 3.69 -14.51
C GLY A 197 -12.25 2.67 -13.38
N ARG A 198 -11.83 3.14 -12.24
CA ARG A 198 -11.51 2.34 -11.05
C ARG A 198 -12.74 1.54 -10.59
N ARG A 199 -12.49 0.28 -10.24
CA ARG A 199 -13.50 -0.59 -9.61
C ARG A 199 -13.60 -0.28 -8.12
N PHE A 200 -14.82 -0.35 -7.58
CA PHE A 200 -15.02 -0.23 -6.15
C PHE A 200 -14.59 -1.53 -5.47
N LEU A 201 -13.70 -1.41 -4.48
CA LEU A 201 -13.25 -2.51 -3.66
C LEU A 201 -14.33 -2.85 -2.63
N ILE A 202 -14.75 -4.10 -2.57
CA ILE A 202 -15.56 -4.61 -1.46
C ILE A 202 -14.57 -5.03 -0.37
N SER A 203 -14.59 -4.34 0.75
CA SER A 203 -13.63 -4.50 1.84
C SER A 203 -13.49 -5.95 2.29
N GLU A 204 -12.30 -6.33 2.66
CA GLU A 204 -12.01 -7.64 3.23
C GLU A 204 -12.72 -7.85 4.58
N SER A 205 -12.98 -6.79 5.32
CA SER A 205 -13.76 -6.84 6.58
C SER A 205 -15.15 -7.47 6.38
N VAL A 206 -15.79 -7.27 5.22
CA VAL A 206 -17.08 -7.90 4.88
C VAL A 206 -16.98 -9.43 4.90
N ARG A 207 -15.85 -9.98 4.40
CA ARG A 207 -15.60 -11.43 4.47
C ARG A 207 -15.20 -11.86 5.88
N GLY A 208 -14.43 -11.02 6.58
CA GLY A 208 -14.07 -11.23 7.99
C GLY A 208 -15.28 -11.38 8.90
N GLU A 209 -16.36 -10.65 8.60
CA GLU A 209 -17.66 -10.73 9.28
C GLU A 209 -18.53 -11.90 8.79
N GLY A 210 -17.99 -12.77 7.92
CA GLY A 210 -18.67 -14.02 7.50
C GLY A 210 -19.46 -13.92 6.21
N ALA A 211 -19.34 -12.87 5.42
CA ALA A 211 -19.98 -12.79 4.12
C ALA A 211 -19.40 -13.82 3.15
N ILE A 212 -20.27 -14.42 2.34
CA ILE A 212 -19.93 -15.41 1.32
C ILE A 212 -20.36 -14.92 -0.07
N LEU A 213 -19.70 -15.45 -1.09
CA LEU A 213 -20.08 -15.20 -2.48
C LEU A 213 -21.09 -16.25 -2.94
N LEU A 214 -22.19 -15.78 -3.51
CA LEU A 214 -23.24 -16.61 -4.08
C LEU A 214 -23.35 -16.38 -5.58
N ASN A 215 -23.71 -17.42 -6.34
CA ASN A 215 -24.11 -17.30 -7.74
C ASN A 215 -25.55 -16.74 -7.87
N GLU A 216 -26.05 -16.60 -9.10
CA GLU A 216 -27.38 -16.10 -9.38
C GLU A 216 -28.52 -17.00 -8.83
N ASN A 217 -28.22 -18.27 -8.55
CA ASN A 217 -29.18 -19.22 -7.95
C ASN A 217 -29.13 -19.21 -6.40
N GLY A 218 -28.28 -18.39 -5.79
CA GLY A 218 -28.11 -18.34 -4.36
C GLY A 218 -27.20 -19.45 -3.79
N GLU A 219 -26.44 -20.11 -4.62
CA GLU A 219 -25.52 -21.18 -4.22
C GLU A 219 -24.11 -20.63 -4.03
N ARG A 220 -23.44 -21.06 -2.96
CA ARG A 220 -22.03 -20.76 -2.74
C ARG A 220 -21.19 -21.51 -3.79
N PHE A 221 -20.38 -20.76 -4.55
CA PHE A 221 -19.56 -21.33 -5.64
C PHE A 221 -18.07 -21.29 -5.36
N THR A 222 -17.67 -20.71 -4.24
CA THR A 222 -16.29 -20.70 -3.76
C THR A 222 -16.11 -21.77 -2.70
N ASP A 223 -15.04 -22.55 -2.82
CA ASP A 223 -14.63 -23.46 -1.76
C ASP A 223 -14.31 -22.69 -0.48
N GLU A 224 -14.49 -23.34 0.67
CA GLU A 224 -14.06 -22.75 1.93
C GLU A 224 -12.54 -22.60 1.88
N LEU A 225 -12.08 -21.37 1.82
CA LEU A 225 -10.67 -21.07 2.01
C LEU A 225 -10.32 -21.48 3.44
N GLN A 226 -9.57 -22.55 3.57
CA GLN A 226 -9.04 -23.07 4.82
C GLN A 226 -7.95 -22.16 5.38
#